data_659f2c69b4de1270e78f8b088a09c635
#
_entry.id   659f2c69b4de1270e78f8b088a09c635
#
_cell.length_a   1.000
_cell.length_b   1.000
_cell.length_c   1.000
_cell.angle_alpha   90.00
_cell.angle_beta   90.00
_cell.angle_gamma   90.00
#
_symmetry.space_group_name_H-M   'P 1'
#
loop_
_entity.id
_entity.type
_entity.pdbx_description
1 polymer ?
#
loop_
_entity_poly.entity_id
_entity_poly.type
_entity_poly.pdbx_seq_one_letter_code
_entity_poly.pdbx_strand_id
1 'polypeptide(L)'
;MLTLTACGKNEKSAAEPVASAEAKTELDPMEVVVSAAMAGNFKTAPVAQSDMAAVQEIAGRIEANERKVTRIGAAVTGRVTEVLAETGDHVKSGQVLARVASPELTTAQLAYMRASANATLAERSVERARQLIAADVIGSAELQRRESEVQIARAELRAAGDQLKLMGLSGDALSRLRGQGNVAPNAAITASSAGIVIERQVSQGQVAQPGDPLFTVADLSKVWVVGALPEQMARSVRTGQSVQVDVPALGLTAEEEPIAGKIIYVGDTVSADTRTVTIRTQVDNKDLALKPQMLATMKIQGASQKTLAVPVAAVVRENDKDHVYVKKAENHYRLTPVELGAVSGGLRPVLKGLGEGTPIVVEGAFHLNNERKRAELE
;
A
#
# COMPACT_ATOMS: atom_id res chain seq x y z
N MET A 1 23.66 11.15 -95.64
CA MET A 1 22.82 11.53 -96.78
C MET A 1 21.70 12.38 -96.33
N LEU A 2 21.75 13.59 -96.81
CA LEU A 2 20.74 14.65 -97.06
C LEU A 2 20.14 15.23 -95.83
N THR A 3 20.51 16.48 -95.36
CA THR A 3 20.35 17.82 -95.96
C THR A 3 18.87 18.27 -96.15
N LEU A 4 18.51 19.35 -95.44
CA LEU A 4 18.18 20.71 -95.93
C LEU A 4 17.36 21.43 -94.88
N THR A 5 17.87 22.52 -94.29
CA THR A 5 17.79 23.95 -94.64
C THR A 5 16.39 24.52 -94.99
N ALA A 6 15.96 25.49 -94.22
CA ALA A 6 15.69 26.89 -94.60
C ALA A 6 14.95 27.62 -93.45
N CYS A 7 15.45 28.68 -92.94
CA CYS A 7 15.33 30.10 -93.19
C CYS A 7 13.90 30.69 -93.28
N GLY A 8 13.61 31.70 -92.45
CA GLY A 8 12.65 32.73 -92.78
C GLY A 8 12.14 33.55 -91.62
N LYS A 9 12.78 34.71 -91.38
CA LYS A 9 12.31 36.08 -91.16
C LYS A 9 11.36 36.50 -90.01
N ASN A 10 11.88 37.22 -89.17
CA ASN A 10 11.63 38.49 -88.53
C ASN A 10 10.29 39.20 -88.85
N GLU A 11 9.53 39.49 -87.78
CA GLU A 11 8.87 40.82 -87.68
C GLU A 11 8.55 41.20 -86.23
N LYS A 12 8.86 42.47 -85.88
CA LYS A 12 8.60 43.19 -84.66
C LYS A 12 7.11 43.46 -84.50
N SER A 13 6.55 43.30 -83.28
CA SER A 13 5.47 44.20 -82.81
C SER A 13 5.41 44.31 -81.33
N ALA A 14 5.52 45.52 -80.84
CA ALA A 14 4.98 46.20 -79.70
C ALA A 14 4.69 45.51 -78.37
N ALA A 15 5.30 46.06 -77.34
CA ALA A 15 5.07 45.86 -75.94
C ALA A 15 3.67 46.38 -75.49
N GLU A 16 3.02 45.48 -74.66
CA GLU A 16 2.02 45.87 -73.68
C GLU A 16 2.41 45.32 -72.30
N PRO A 17 2.17 46.10 -71.24
CA PRO A 17 2.65 45.62 -69.89
C PRO A 17 1.73 44.58 -69.34
N VAL A 18 2.25 43.38 -69.15
CA VAL A 18 1.54 42.33 -68.42
C VAL A 18 1.63 42.62 -66.96
N ALA A 19 0.46 42.84 -66.35
CA ALA A 19 0.27 42.95 -64.92
C ALA A 19 0.98 41.78 -64.20
N SER A 20 1.79 42.09 -63.19
CA SER A 20 2.38 41.20 -62.28
C SER A 20 1.27 40.40 -61.57
N ALA A 21 1.04 39.16 -61.96
CA ALA A 21 0.29 38.23 -61.16
C ALA A 21 1.14 37.89 -59.93
N GLU A 22 0.72 38.39 -58.78
CA GLU A 22 1.19 37.88 -57.47
C GLU A 22 0.99 36.35 -57.47
N ALA A 23 2.08 35.61 -57.50
CA ALA A 23 2.08 34.16 -57.28
C ALA A 23 1.52 33.92 -55.89
N LYS A 24 0.26 33.45 -55.79
CA LYS A 24 -0.24 32.80 -54.57
C LYS A 24 0.72 31.64 -54.30
N THR A 25 1.62 31.82 -53.37
CA THR A 25 2.42 30.76 -52.81
C THR A 25 1.44 29.83 -52.11
N GLU A 26 1.20 28.63 -52.67
CA GLU A 26 0.43 27.60 -51.98
C GLU A 26 1.17 27.33 -50.66
N LEU A 27 0.60 27.78 -49.57
CA LEU A 27 1.10 27.49 -48.22
C LEU A 27 0.99 25.99 -47.98
N ASP A 28 2.07 25.39 -47.45
CA ASP A 28 2.05 24.01 -46.97
C ASP A 28 0.83 23.85 -46.04
N PRO A 29 0.00 22.79 -46.20
CA PRO A 29 -1.17 22.55 -45.32
C PRO A 29 -0.84 22.54 -43.83
N MET A 30 0.42 22.37 -43.47
CA MET A 30 0.90 22.43 -42.08
C MET A 30 1.29 23.84 -41.63
N GLU A 31 1.20 24.84 -42.50
CA GLU A 31 1.57 26.23 -42.17
C GLU A 31 0.35 27.13 -42.11
N VAL A 32 0.40 28.12 -41.21
CA VAL A 32 -0.63 29.13 -41.06
C VAL A 32 -0.01 30.50 -40.89
N VAL A 33 -0.52 31.45 -41.65
CA VAL A 33 -0.17 32.89 -41.51
C VAL A 33 -1.38 33.59 -40.93
N VAL A 34 -1.20 34.25 -39.81
CA VAL A 34 -2.28 35.02 -39.14
C VAL A 34 -2.16 36.49 -39.40
N SER A 35 -3.30 37.20 -39.43
CA SER A 35 -3.30 38.66 -39.59
C SER A 35 -2.62 39.34 -38.38
N ALA A 36 -1.99 40.49 -38.60
CA ALA A 36 -1.33 41.29 -37.55
C ALA A 36 -2.28 41.62 -36.38
N ALA A 37 -3.58 41.79 -36.65
CA ALA A 37 -4.60 42.05 -35.63
C ALA A 37 -4.82 40.85 -34.69
N MET A 38 -4.60 39.59 -35.15
CA MET A 38 -4.78 38.36 -34.36
C MET A 38 -3.49 37.89 -33.68
N ALA A 39 -2.34 38.40 -34.14
CA ALA A 39 -1.04 37.95 -33.63
C ALA A 39 -0.87 38.14 -32.10
N GLY A 40 -1.51 39.17 -31.54
CA GLY A 40 -1.49 39.42 -30.09
C GLY A 40 -2.18 38.35 -29.22
N ASN A 41 -2.99 37.49 -29.84
CA ASN A 41 -3.70 36.42 -29.11
C ASN A 41 -2.84 35.15 -28.92
N PHE A 42 -1.67 35.10 -29.53
CA PHE A 42 -0.80 33.93 -29.50
C PHE A 42 0.50 34.23 -28.75
N LYS A 43 0.62 33.70 -27.54
CA LYS A 43 1.88 33.84 -26.80
C LYS A 43 2.85 32.73 -27.20
N THR A 44 4.06 33.15 -27.49
CA THR A 44 5.14 32.21 -27.81
C THR A 44 6.19 32.19 -26.70
N ALA A 45 6.71 31.00 -26.40
CA ALA A 45 7.83 30.83 -25.50
C ALA A 45 8.83 29.80 -26.08
N PRO A 46 10.12 29.91 -25.77
CA PRO A 46 11.08 28.90 -26.17
C PRO A 46 10.85 27.59 -25.36
N VAL A 47 11.03 26.47 -26.02
CA VAL A 47 11.08 25.15 -25.34
C VAL A 47 12.29 25.14 -24.41
N ALA A 48 12.05 24.95 -23.13
CA ALA A 48 13.06 24.94 -22.09
C ALA A 48 13.14 23.60 -21.36
N GLN A 49 14.27 23.36 -20.73
CA GLN A 49 14.40 22.23 -19.81
C GLN A 49 13.63 22.54 -18.53
N SER A 50 12.82 21.59 -18.12
CA SER A 50 12.11 21.61 -16.84
C SER A 50 12.48 20.39 -16.01
N ASP A 51 12.57 20.57 -14.71
CA ASP A 51 12.75 19.47 -13.79
C ASP A 51 11.43 18.66 -13.71
N MET A 52 11.41 17.51 -14.37
CA MET A 52 10.24 16.65 -14.42
C MET A 52 10.54 15.34 -13.70
N ALA A 53 9.67 14.97 -12.75
CA ALA A 53 9.67 13.66 -12.15
C ALA A 53 8.70 12.77 -12.92
N ALA A 54 9.20 11.66 -13.46
CA ALA A 54 8.33 10.64 -14.04
C ALA A 54 7.49 10.01 -12.92
N VAL A 55 6.18 10.07 -13.01
CA VAL A 55 5.29 9.34 -12.11
C VAL A 55 5.22 7.90 -12.61
N GLN A 56 5.51 6.98 -11.72
CA GLN A 56 5.48 5.55 -12.01
C GLN A 56 4.32 4.91 -11.25
N GLU A 57 3.49 4.19 -11.98
CA GLU A 57 2.35 3.48 -11.41
C GLU A 57 2.72 2.01 -11.21
N ILE A 58 2.54 1.55 -9.97
CA ILE A 58 2.85 0.18 -9.57
C ILE A 58 1.59 -0.44 -9.00
N ALA A 59 1.14 -1.50 -9.66
CA ALA A 59 0.03 -2.29 -9.16
C ALA A 59 0.42 -2.98 -7.85
N GLY A 60 -0.49 -2.97 -6.90
CA GLY A 60 -0.32 -3.56 -5.59
C GLY A 60 -1.62 -4.04 -4.99
N ARG A 61 -1.52 -4.57 -3.79
CA ARG A 61 -2.62 -5.09 -3.00
C ARG A 61 -2.50 -4.63 -1.56
N ILE A 62 -3.65 -4.33 -0.96
CA ILE A 62 -3.72 -4.02 0.47
C ILE A 62 -3.58 -5.31 1.27
N GLU A 63 -2.69 -5.28 2.24
CA GLU A 63 -2.45 -6.38 3.18
C GLU A 63 -2.51 -5.87 4.62
N ALA A 64 -2.92 -6.74 5.54
CA ALA A 64 -2.83 -6.42 6.95
C ALA A 64 -1.34 -6.28 7.34
N ASN A 65 -1.05 -5.35 8.25
CA ASN A 65 0.29 -5.25 8.82
C ASN A 65 0.61 -6.51 9.63
N GLU A 66 1.47 -7.38 9.10
CA GLU A 66 1.82 -8.67 9.73
C GLU A 66 2.31 -8.53 11.17
N ARG A 67 2.92 -7.40 11.54
CA ARG A 67 3.36 -7.13 12.92
C ARG A 67 2.19 -6.88 13.87
N LYS A 68 1.01 -6.65 13.34
CA LYS A 68 -0.24 -6.38 14.07
C LYS A 68 -1.31 -7.46 13.84
N VAL A 69 -0.90 -8.58 13.25
CA VAL A 69 -1.73 -9.77 13.09
C VAL A 69 -1.37 -10.77 14.17
N THR A 70 -2.37 -11.22 14.91
CA THR A 70 -2.23 -12.23 15.95
C THR A 70 -3.06 -13.46 15.58
N ARG A 71 -2.40 -14.62 15.46
CA ARG A 71 -3.07 -15.90 15.31
C ARG A 71 -3.30 -16.50 16.69
N ILE A 72 -4.56 -16.81 16.97
CA ILE A 72 -5.01 -17.32 18.26
C ILE A 72 -5.39 -18.78 18.07
N GLY A 73 -4.68 -19.66 18.77
CA GLY A 73 -4.88 -21.09 18.73
C GLY A 73 -5.44 -21.65 20.04
N ALA A 74 -5.74 -22.95 20.05
CA ALA A 74 -6.07 -23.68 21.26
C ALA A 74 -4.82 -23.91 22.11
N ALA A 75 -4.94 -23.71 23.42
CA ALA A 75 -3.89 -24.03 24.39
C ALA A 75 -4.03 -25.46 24.94
N VAL A 76 -5.19 -26.07 24.76
CA VAL A 76 -5.55 -27.41 25.27
C VAL A 76 -6.31 -28.22 24.23
N THR A 77 -6.22 -29.53 24.30
CA THR A 77 -7.07 -30.43 23.50
C THR A 77 -8.48 -30.45 24.09
N GLY A 78 -9.50 -30.30 23.23
CA GLY A 78 -10.88 -30.38 23.67
C GLY A 78 -11.90 -30.10 22.58
N ARG A 79 -13.17 -30.26 22.93
CA ARG A 79 -14.29 -29.96 22.03
C ARG A 79 -14.74 -28.51 22.20
N VAL A 80 -14.88 -27.80 21.11
CA VAL A 80 -15.42 -26.44 21.09
C VAL A 80 -16.91 -26.50 21.46
N THR A 81 -17.27 -25.90 22.58
CA THR A 81 -18.65 -25.86 23.09
C THR A 81 -19.40 -24.63 22.62
N GLU A 82 -18.71 -23.51 22.52
CA GLU A 82 -19.28 -22.22 22.12
C GLU A 82 -18.29 -21.46 21.24
N VAL A 83 -18.80 -20.76 20.25
CA VAL A 83 -18.08 -19.77 19.44
C VAL A 83 -18.80 -18.44 19.65
N LEU A 84 -18.07 -17.44 20.17
CA LEU A 84 -18.62 -16.16 20.64
C LEU A 84 -18.20 -14.98 19.79
N ALA A 85 -17.33 -15.21 18.81
CA ALA A 85 -16.84 -14.18 17.89
C ALA A 85 -16.91 -14.66 16.44
N GLU A 86 -17.34 -13.76 15.56
CA GLU A 86 -17.45 -14.00 14.13
C GLU A 86 -16.46 -13.14 13.35
N THR A 87 -16.21 -13.50 12.08
CA THR A 87 -15.40 -12.68 11.17
C THR A 87 -16.02 -11.31 10.99
N GLY A 88 -15.22 -10.25 11.19
CA GLY A 88 -15.66 -8.85 11.17
C GLY A 88 -15.89 -8.24 12.56
N ASP A 89 -15.94 -9.05 13.62
CA ASP A 89 -16.16 -8.54 14.97
C ASP A 89 -14.96 -7.75 15.50
N HIS A 90 -15.24 -6.66 16.20
CA HIS A 90 -14.24 -5.90 16.94
C HIS A 90 -14.07 -6.51 18.33
N VAL A 91 -12.84 -6.92 18.63
CA VAL A 91 -12.51 -7.58 19.89
C VAL A 91 -11.48 -6.80 20.69
N LYS A 92 -11.60 -6.88 22.02
CA LYS A 92 -10.64 -6.29 22.96
C LYS A 92 -9.67 -7.36 23.44
N SER A 93 -8.47 -6.96 23.84
CA SER A 93 -7.53 -7.87 24.50
C SER A 93 -8.18 -8.50 25.76
N GLY A 94 -8.06 -9.82 25.90
CA GLY A 94 -8.69 -10.61 26.97
C GLY A 94 -10.17 -11.00 26.70
N GLN A 95 -10.80 -10.52 25.62
CA GLN A 95 -12.16 -10.92 25.29
C GLN A 95 -12.23 -12.39 24.89
N VAL A 96 -13.23 -13.11 25.41
CA VAL A 96 -13.43 -14.53 25.09
C VAL A 96 -14.03 -14.67 23.68
N LEU A 97 -13.36 -15.44 22.84
CA LEU A 97 -13.77 -15.71 21.44
C LEU A 97 -14.43 -17.05 21.28
N ALA A 98 -14.03 -18.05 22.07
CA ALA A 98 -14.59 -19.38 22.08
C ALA A 98 -14.38 -20.07 23.42
N ARG A 99 -15.09 -21.16 23.66
CA ARG A 99 -14.93 -22.05 24.82
C ARG A 99 -14.65 -23.46 24.35
N VAL A 100 -13.72 -24.12 25.02
CA VAL A 100 -13.29 -25.49 24.70
C VAL A 100 -13.42 -26.35 25.96
N ALA A 101 -14.24 -27.38 25.93
CA ALA A 101 -14.32 -28.36 26.99
C ALA A 101 -13.09 -29.32 26.92
N SER A 102 -12.28 -29.32 27.96
CA SER A 102 -11.03 -30.08 28.02
C SER A 102 -10.97 -30.94 29.26
N PRO A 103 -10.94 -32.28 29.11
CA PRO A 103 -10.69 -33.21 30.24
C PRO A 103 -9.29 -33.00 30.85
N GLU A 104 -8.32 -32.66 30.05
CA GLU A 104 -6.95 -32.40 30.48
C GLU A 104 -6.90 -31.18 31.43
N LEU A 105 -7.59 -30.09 31.09
CA LEU A 105 -7.73 -28.92 31.94
C LEU A 105 -8.38 -29.26 33.28
N THR A 106 -9.44 -30.07 33.23
CA THR A 106 -10.13 -30.52 34.45
C THR A 106 -9.19 -31.31 35.37
N THR A 107 -8.41 -32.24 34.80
CA THR A 107 -7.42 -33.01 35.54
C THR A 107 -6.32 -32.14 36.16
N ALA A 108 -5.81 -31.17 35.42
CA ALA A 108 -4.81 -30.22 35.90
C ALA A 108 -5.35 -29.32 37.02
N GLN A 109 -6.62 -28.88 36.95
CA GLN A 109 -7.29 -28.11 38.01
C GLN A 109 -7.40 -28.95 39.30
N LEU A 110 -7.78 -30.23 39.19
CA LEU A 110 -7.82 -31.15 40.36
C LEU A 110 -6.45 -31.35 40.96
N ALA A 111 -5.39 -31.49 40.15
CA ALA A 111 -4.02 -31.60 40.63
C ALA A 111 -3.57 -30.33 41.40
N TYR A 112 -3.89 -29.14 40.86
CA TYR A 112 -3.63 -27.88 41.54
C TYR A 112 -4.36 -27.75 42.88
N MET A 113 -5.63 -28.14 42.95
CA MET A 113 -6.39 -28.13 44.19
C MET A 113 -5.78 -29.06 45.23
N ARG A 114 -5.36 -30.27 44.84
CA ARG A 114 -4.67 -31.22 45.74
C ARG A 114 -3.34 -30.64 46.27
N ALA A 115 -2.53 -30.06 45.37
CA ALA A 115 -1.28 -29.39 45.74
C ALA A 115 -1.51 -28.20 46.69
N SER A 116 -2.58 -27.44 46.47
CA SER A 116 -2.97 -26.33 47.34
C SER A 116 -3.39 -26.76 48.74
N ALA A 117 -4.19 -27.86 48.82
CA ALA A 117 -4.58 -28.46 50.10
C ALA A 117 -3.37 -29.00 50.86
N ASN A 118 -2.45 -29.70 50.17
CA ASN A 118 -1.22 -30.22 50.78
C ASN A 118 -0.32 -29.13 51.31
N ALA A 119 -0.13 -28.05 50.52
CA ALA A 119 0.68 -26.90 50.95
C ALA A 119 0.08 -26.25 52.21
N THR A 120 -1.24 -26.07 52.26
CA THR A 120 -1.94 -25.53 53.43
C THR A 120 -1.80 -26.42 54.65
N LEU A 121 -1.89 -27.76 54.48
CA LEU A 121 -1.72 -28.74 55.55
C LEU A 121 -0.30 -28.70 56.09
N ALA A 122 0.72 -28.70 55.24
CA ALA A 122 2.10 -28.59 55.59
C ALA A 122 2.42 -27.27 56.36
N GLU A 123 1.91 -26.14 55.88
CA GLU A 123 2.06 -24.86 56.54
C GLU A 123 1.48 -24.85 57.96
N ARG A 124 0.30 -25.42 58.15
CA ARG A 124 -0.31 -25.57 59.49
C ARG A 124 0.50 -26.53 60.36
N SER A 125 1.14 -27.55 59.75
CA SER A 125 2.00 -28.50 60.49
C SER A 125 3.28 -27.78 61.00
N VAL A 126 3.91 -26.95 60.22
CA VAL A 126 5.08 -26.11 60.69
C VAL A 126 4.66 -25.17 61.80
N GLU A 127 3.52 -24.50 61.64
CA GLU A 127 3.04 -23.56 62.66
C GLU A 127 2.81 -24.25 64.00
N ARG A 128 2.18 -25.44 64.00
CA ARG A 128 2.05 -26.27 65.24
C ARG A 128 3.42 -26.72 65.77
N ALA A 129 4.36 -27.11 64.90
CA ALA A 129 5.69 -27.52 65.31
C ALA A 129 6.46 -26.37 65.96
N ARG A 130 6.33 -25.13 65.50
CA ARG A 130 6.92 -23.96 66.14
C ARG A 130 6.37 -23.70 67.53
N GLN A 131 5.07 -23.90 67.74
CA GLN A 131 4.48 -23.79 69.07
C GLN A 131 4.96 -24.90 70.02
N LEU A 132 5.15 -26.13 69.51
CA LEU A 132 5.65 -27.24 70.31
C LEU A 132 7.14 -27.11 70.66
N ILE A 133 7.96 -26.54 69.82
CA ILE A 133 9.37 -26.20 70.12
C ILE A 133 9.41 -25.14 71.21
N ALA A 134 8.58 -24.10 71.15
CA ALA A 134 8.52 -23.04 72.16
C ALA A 134 8.10 -23.56 73.53
N ALA A 135 7.46 -24.75 73.57
CA ALA A 135 7.07 -25.47 74.77
C ALA A 135 8.04 -26.61 75.13
N ASP A 136 9.22 -26.71 74.48
CA ASP A 136 10.23 -27.79 74.69
C ASP A 136 9.71 -29.21 74.50
N VAL A 137 8.66 -29.41 73.69
CA VAL A 137 8.02 -30.70 73.45
C VAL A 137 8.68 -31.49 72.31
N ILE A 138 9.23 -30.79 71.30
CA ILE A 138 9.91 -31.42 70.14
C ILE A 138 11.28 -30.83 69.90
N GLY A 139 12.19 -31.59 69.24
CA GLY A 139 13.52 -31.12 68.91
C GLY A 139 13.56 -30.33 67.57
N SER A 140 14.62 -29.54 67.38
CA SER A 140 14.85 -28.71 66.20
C SER A 140 14.88 -29.50 64.90
N ALA A 141 15.35 -30.78 64.92
CA ALA A 141 15.36 -31.62 63.75
C ALA A 141 13.95 -31.91 63.21
N GLU A 142 12.95 -32.05 64.07
CA GLU A 142 11.55 -32.24 63.65
C GLU A 142 10.98 -30.99 63.01
N LEU A 143 11.27 -29.80 63.55
CA LEU A 143 10.87 -28.55 62.88
C LEU A 143 11.51 -28.42 61.51
N GLN A 144 12.82 -28.69 61.37
CA GLN A 144 13.53 -28.60 60.08
C GLN A 144 12.96 -29.60 59.05
N ARG A 145 12.56 -30.78 59.47
CA ARG A 145 11.88 -31.73 58.62
C ARG A 145 10.56 -31.16 58.07
N ARG A 146 9.72 -30.61 58.95
CA ARG A 146 8.44 -30.01 58.57
C ARG A 146 8.60 -28.78 57.68
N GLU A 147 9.61 -27.95 57.93
CA GLU A 147 9.94 -26.83 57.07
C GLU A 147 10.36 -27.29 55.69
N SER A 148 11.11 -28.38 55.58
CA SER A 148 11.45 -29.01 54.27
C SER A 148 10.21 -29.52 53.56
N GLU A 149 9.26 -30.17 54.26
CA GLU A 149 7.98 -30.63 53.72
C GLU A 149 7.16 -29.45 53.13
N VAL A 150 7.12 -28.31 53.83
CA VAL A 150 6.47 -27.09 53.30
C VAL A 150 7.12 -26.61 52.02
N GLN A 151 8.45 -26.60 51.94
CA GLN A 151 9.15 -26.18 50.73
C GLN A 151 8.80 -27.03 49.52
N ILE A 152 8.73 -28.36 49.72
CA ILE A 152 8.34 -29.32 48.69
C ILE A 152 6.90 -29.06 48.25
N ALA A 153 5.94 -29.00 49.19
CA ALA A 153 4.53 -28.77 48.89
C ALA A 153 4.27 -27.44 48.17
N ARG A 154 5.01 -26.40 48.54
CA ARG A 154 4.95 -25.08 47.84
C ARG A 154 5.52 -25.17 46.42
N ALA A 155 6.56 -25.95 46.19
CA ALA A 155 7.13 -26.13 44.86
C ALA A 155 6.13 -26.89 43.97
N GLU A 156 5.47 -27.93 44.46
CA GLU A 156 4.42 -28.65 43.74
C GLU A 156 3.23 -27.77 43.41
N LEU A 157 2.76 -26.93 44.34
CA LEU A 157 1.69 -25.96 44.10
C LEU A 157 2.06 -24.97 43.03
N ARG A 158 3.30 -24.43 43.05
CA ARG A 158 3.76 -23.52 41.99
C ARG A 158 3.79 -24.22 40.63
N ALA A 159 4.36 -25.41 40.55
CA ALA A 159 4.43 -26.15 39.30
C ALA A 159 3.04 -26.42 38.70
N ALA A 160 2.08 -26.90 39.54
CA ALA A 160 0.70 -27.08 39.10
C ALA A 160 0.02 -25.79 38.66
N GLY A 161 0.30 -24.68 39.34
CA GLY A 161 -0.22 -23.35 38.94
C GLY A 161 0.36 -22.86 37.61
N ASP A 162 1.65 -23.06 37.39
CA ASP A 162 2.30 -22.67 36.14
C ASP A 162 1.82 -23.52 34.95
N GLN A 163 1.56 -24.81 35.17
CA GLN A 163 0.92 -25.68 34.18
C GLN A 163 -0.46 -25.14 33.77
N LEU A 164 -1.30 -24.75 34.73
CA LEU A 164 -2.62 -24.16 34.43
C LEU A 164 -2.52 -22.83 33.67
N LYS A 165 -1.52 -21.98 33.96
CA LYS A 165 -1.27 -20.76 33.19
C LYS A 165 -0.90 -21.06 31.74
N LEU A 166 -0.05 -22.09 31.50
CA LEU A 166 0.27 -22.53 30.14
C LEU A 166 -0.95 -23.05 29.38
N MET A 167 -1.92 -23.63 30.10
CA MET A 167 -3.22 -24.03 29.55
C MET A 167 -4.21 -22.88 29.36
N GLY A 168 -3.78 -21.63 29.58
CA GLY A 168 -4.59 -20.43 29.33
C GLY A 168 -5.43 -19.97 30.49
N LEU A 169 -5.27 -20.49 31.72
CA LEU A 169 -5.95 -19.96 32.89
C LEU A 169 -5.30 -18.64 33.35
N SER A 170 -6.13 -17.62 33.52
CA SER A 170 -5.70 -16.34 34.09
C SER A 170 -5.38 -16.45 35.59
N GLY A 171 -4.56 -15.53 36.13
CA GLY A 171 -4.28 -15.45 37.56
C GLY A 171 -5.54 -15.31 38.42
N ASP A 172 -6.55 -14.57 37.93
CA ASP A 172 -7.86 -14.40 38.61
C ASP A 172 -8.64 -15.72 38.63
N ALA A 173 -8.58 -16.51 37.57
CA ALA A 173 -9.21 -17.82 37.52
C ALA A 173 -8.54 -18.81 38.49
N LEU A 174 -7.22 -18.78 38.60
CA LEU A 174 -6.47 -19.56 39.59
C LEU A 174 -6.81 -19.15 41.01
N SER A 175 -6.93 -17.88 41.29
CA SER A 175 -7.33 -17.37 42.63
C SER A 175 -8.73 -17.83 43.02
N ARG A 176 -9.68 -17.79 42.09
CA ARG A 176 -11.04 -18.31 42.30
C ARG A 176 -11.05 -19.83 42.49
N LEU A 177 -10.29 -20.57 41.72
CA LEU A 177 -10.15 -22.01 41.87
C LEU A 177 -9.62 -22.38 43.25
N ARG A 178 -8.61 -21.64 43.75
CA ARG A 178 -8.03 -21.84 45.08
C ARG A 178 -9.02 -21.52 46.20
N GLY A 179 -9.77 -20.41 46.06
CA GLY A 179 -10.67 -19.92 47.13
C GLY A 179 -12.02 -20.64 47.18
N GLN A 180 -12.60 -20.93 46.00
CA GLN A 180 -13.96 -21.48 45.91
C GLN A 180 -14.01 -23.00 45.59
N GLY A 181 -12.91 -23.57 45.12
CA GLY A 181 -12.86 -24.98 44.75
C GLY A 181 -13.68 -25.31 43.47
N ASN A 182 -14.11 -24.33 42.74
CA ASN A 182 -15.00 -24.54 41.59
C ASN A 182 -14.17 -24.83 40.33
N VAL A 183 -14.25 -26.06 39.83
CA VAL A 183 -13.58 -26.52 38.62
C VAL A 183 -14.41 -26.09 37.40
N ALA A 184 -13.77 -25.35 36.50
CA ALA A 184 -14.39 -24.93 35.23
C ALA A 184 -13.96 -25.91 34.11
N PRO A 185 -14.88 -26.70 33.54
CA PRO A 185 -14.53 -27.69 32.51
C PRO A 185 -14.11 -27.05 31.17
N ASN A 186 -14.43 -25.78 30.97
CA ASN A 186 -14.21 -25.08 29.72
C ASN A 186 -13.02 -24.14 29.81
N ALA A 187 -12.03 -24.31 28.92
CA ALA A 187 -10.99 -23.35 28.65
C ALA A 187 -11.56 -22.19 27.82
N ALA A 188 -11.26 -20.96 28.19
CA ALA A 188 -11.59 -19.80 27.39
C ALA A 188 -10.47 -19.53 26.39
N ILE A 189 -10.80 -19.44 25.12
CA ILE A 189 -9.92 -18.93 24.06
C ILE A 189 -10.13 -17.42 24.00
N THR A 190 -9.10 -16.65 24.33
CA THR A 190 -9.20 -15.19 24.45
C THR A 190 -8.36 -14.49 23.40
N ALA A 191 -8.79 -13.31 22.98
CA ALA A 191 -8.01 -12.43 22.12
C ALA A 191 -6.76 -11.93 22.86
N SER A 192 -5.58 -12.16 22.31
CA SER A 192 -4.30 -11.69 22.88
C SER A 192 -4.10 -10.20 22.62
N SER A 193 -4.70 -9.64 21.57
CA SER A 193 -4.64 -8.24 21.19
C SER A 193 -6.03 -7.71 20.82
N ALA A 194 -6.21 -6.41 20.91
CA ALA A 194 -7.40 -5.76 20.38
C ALA A 194 -7.29 -5.65 18.85
N GLY A 195 -8.43 -5.73 18.14
CA GLY A 195 -8.46 -5.64 16.68
C GLY A 195 -9.78 -6.16 16.11
N ILE A 196 -9.74 -6.54 14.84
CA ILE A 196 -10.86 -7.14 14.10
C ILE A 196 -10.53 -8.60 13.83
N VAL A 197 -11.50 -9.47 14.00
CA VAL A 197 -11.38 -10.88 13.59
C VAL A 197 -11.42 -10.94 12.07
N ILE A 198 -10.29 -11.22 11.44
CA ILE A 198 -10.19 -11.29 9.97
C ILE A 198 -10.41 -12.71 9.45
N GLU A 199 -10.17 -13.73 10.28
CA GLU A 199 -10.41 -15.14 9.94
C GLU A 199 -10.92 -15.89 11.16
N ARG A 200 -11.86 -16.80 10.93
CA ARG A 200 -12.37 -17.80 11.88
C ARG A 200 -12.26 -19.19 11.25
N GLN A 201 -11.45 -20.04 11.83
CA GLN A 201 -11.18 -21.42 11.35
C GLN A 201 -11.73 -22.47 12.30
N VAL A 202 -12.65 -22.11 13.18
CA VAL A 202 -13.21 -22.98 14.20
C VAL A 202 -14.73 -23.01 14.10
N SER A 203 -15.30 -24.19 14.35
CA SER A 203 -16.76 -24.41 14.41
C SER A 203 -17.16 -25.05 15.74
N GLN A 204 -18.37 -24.77 16.19
CA GLN A 204 -18.95 -25.41 17.37
C GLN A 204 -19.02 -26.94 17.16
N GLY A 205 -18.64 -27.70 18.17
CA GLY A 205 -18.59 -29.16 18.12
C GLY A 205 -17.29 -29.75 17.57
N GLN A 206 -16.43 -28.93 16.92
CA GLN A 206 -15.10 -29.34 16.44
C GLN A 206 -14.20 -29.70 17.62
N VAL A 207 -13.27 -30.63 17.41
CA VAL A 207 -12.17 -30.90 18.34
C VAL A 207 -11.00 -30.01 17.94
N ALA A 208 -10.53 -29.20 18.87
CA ALA A 208 -9.35 -28.35 18.71
C ALA A 208 -8.15 -29.01 19.43
N GLN A 209 -6.97 -28.85 18.87
CA GLN A 209 -5.70 -29.31 19.42
C GLN A 209 -4.72 -28.14 19.61
N PRO A 210 -3.75 -28.23 20.52
CA PRO A 210 -2.70 -27.24 20.65
C PRO A 210 -1.96 -27.02 19.34
N GLY A 211 -1.89 -25.75 18.91
CA GLY A 211 -1.29 -25.35 17.62
C GLY A 211 -2.28 -25.16 16.48
N ASP A 212 -3.52 -25.65 16.58
CA ASP A 212 -4.55 -25.35 15.58
C ASP A 212 -4.88 -23.85 15.60
N PRO A 213 -4.80 -23.14 14.45
CA PRO A 213 -5.25 -21.76 14.36
C PRO A 213 -6.78 -21.73 14.44
N LEU A 214 -7.34 -20.99 15.39
CA LEU A 214 -8.79 -20.87 15.57
C LEU A 214 -9.32 -19.52 15.09
N PHE A 215 -8.58 -18.46 15.39
CA PHE A 215 -8.92 -17.11 14.99
C PHE A 215 -7.68 -16.35 14.56
N THR A 216 -7.86 -15.43 13.62
CA THR A 216 -6.84 -14.42 13.27
C THR A 216 -7.42 -13.05 13.56
N VAL A 217 -6.79 -12.31 14.46
CA VAL A 217 -7.16 -10.94 14.84
C VAL A 217 -6.10 -9.99 14.31
N ALA A 218 -6.52 -8.90 13.67
CA ALA A 218 -5.63 -7.88 13.12
C ALA A 218 -6.06 -6.47 13.57
N ASP A 219 -5.08 -5.66 13.95
CA ASP A 219 -5.27 -4.20 14.05
C ASP A 219 -5.10 -3.60 12.64
N LEU A 220 -6.21 -3.22 12.04
CA LEU A 220 -6.30 -2.66 10.69
C LEU A 220 -6.21 -1.12 10.67
N SER A 221 -5.87 -0.46 11.77
CA SER A 221 -5.69 1.01 11.83
C SER A 221 -4.60 1.53 10.91
N LYS A 222 -3.65 0.66 10.56
CA LYS A 222 -2.60 0.87 9.56
C LYS A 222 -2.47 -0.38 8.73
N VAL A 223 -2.52 -0.22 7.42
CA VAL A 223 -2.39 -1.31 6.45
C VAL A 223 -1.12 -1.14 5.61
N TRP A 224 -0.73 -2.20 4.96
CA TRP A 224 0.34 -2.16 3.97
C TRP A 224 -0.26 -2.26 2.58
N VAL A 225 0.30 -1.49 1.65
CA VAL A 225 0.13 -1.72 0.22
C VAL A 225 1.40 -2.40 -0.26
N VAL A 226 1.26 -3.62 -0.70
CA VAL A 226 2.36 -4.45 -1.20
C VAL A 226 2.29 -4.47 -2.71
N GLY A 227 3.35 -4.07 -3.38
CA GLY A 227 3.43 -4.00 -4.83
C GLY A 227 4.69 -4.64 -5.39
N ALA A 228 4.64 -4.92 -6.68
CA ALA A 228 5.71 -5.52 -7.46
C ALA A 228 6.40 -4.46 -8.32
N LEU A 229 7.53 -3.95 -7.86
CA LEU A 229 8.33 -2.94 -8.54
C LEU A 229 9.23 -3.62 -9.59
N PRO A 230 9.19 -3.24 -10.88
CA PRO A 230 10.12 -3.74 -11.88
C PRO A 230 11.59 -3.53 -11.49
N GLU A 231 12.45 -4.52 -11.72
CA GLU A 231 13.87 -4.51 -11.34
C GLU A 231 14.61 -3.26 -11.82
N GLN A 232 14.29 -2.79 -13.03
CA GLN A 232 14.91 -1.61 -13.64
C GLN A 232 14.69 -0.34 -12.80
N MET A 233 13.56 -0.29 -12.06
CA MET A 233 13.13 0.86 -11.26
C MET A 233 13.59 0.76 -9.80
N ALA A 234 14.05 -0.40 -9.36
CA ALA A 234 14.42 -0.64 -7.96
C ALA A 234 15.49 0.33 -7.44
N ARG A 235 16.40 0.80 -8.33
CA ARG A 235 17.43 1.76 -7.97
C ARG A 235 16.94 3.18 -7.70
N SER A 236 15.77 3.55 -8.24
CA SER A 236 15.18 4.89 -8.10
C SER A 236 14.26 5.05 -6.89
N VAL A 237 13.84 3.94 -6.29
CA VAL A 237 12.90 3.91 -5.17
C VAL A 237 13.64 3.66 -3.85
N ARG A 238 13.32 4.44 -2.82
CA ARG A 238 13.98 4.35 -1.51
C ARG A 238 12.98 4.27 -0.37
N THR A 239 13.38 3.58 0.68
CA THR A 239 12.64 3.61 1.96
C THR A 239 12.53 5.04 2.47
N GLY A 240 11.34 5.39 2.98
CA GLY A 240 11.03 6.73 3.46
C GLY A 240 10.40 7.66 2.42
N GLN A 241 10.41 7.30 1.14
CA GLN A 241 9.79 8.05 0.06
C GLN A 241 8.26 8.08 0.21
N SER A 242 7.66 9.24 -0.06
CA SER A 242 6.22 9.42 -0.08
C SER A 242 5.63 8.83 -1.36
N VAL A 243 4.46 8.23 -1.24
CA VAL A 243 3.73 7.58 -2.33
C VAL A 243 2.27 8.00 -2.25
N GLN A 244 1.66 8.24 -3.39
CA GLN A 244 0.20 8.35 -3.48
C GLN A 244 -0.37 6.97 -3.80
N VAL A 245 -1.39 6.58 -3.06
CA VAL A 245 -2.07 5.29 -3.23
C VAL A 245 -3.48 5.55 -3.74
N ASP A 246 -3.80 4.93 -4.83
CA ASP A 246 -5.11 4.93 -5.46
C ASP A 246 -5.78 3.57 -5.22
N VAL A 247 -7.03 3.59 -4.74
CA VAL A 247 -7.83 2.39 -4.47
C VAL A 247 -9.15 2.50 -5.22
N PRO A 248 -9.24 1.95 -6.43
CA PRO A 248 -10.41 2.10 -7.30
C PRO A 248 -11.72 1.65 -6.64
N ALA A 249 -11.67 0.66 -5.75
CA ALA A 249 -12.84 0.14 -5.04
C ALA A 249 -13.52 1.17 -4.11
N LEU A 250 -12.83 2.26 -3.74
CA LEU A 250 -13.39 3.32 -2.92
C LEU A 250 -14.02 4.45 -3.76
N GLY A 251 -13.92 4.40 -5.09
CA GLY A 251 -14.40 5.43 -5.98
C GLY A 251 -13.64 6.77 -5.88
N LEU A 252 -12.59 6.81 -5.08
CA LEU A 252 -11.71 7.97 -4.92
C LEU A 252 -10.66 7.91 -6.03
N THR A 253 -10.68 8.89 -6.92
CA THR A 253 -9.58 9.04 -7.89
C THR A 253 -8.41 9.73 -7.20
N ALA A 254 -7.19 9.36 -7.58
CA ALA A 254 -5.97 9.95 -7.02
C ALA A 254 -5.85 11.48 -7.25
N GLU A 255 -6.74 12.04 -8.07
CA GLU A 255 -6.83 13.48 -8.35
C GLU A 255 -7.71 14.22 -7.34
N GLU A 256 -8.71 13.54 -6.76
CA GLU A 256 -9.69 14.16 -5.85
C GLU A 256 -9.28 14.07 -4.39
N GLU A 257 -8.86 12.89 -3.92
CA GLU A 257 -8.33 12.68 -2.55
C GLU A 257 -7.24 11.59 -2.54
N PRO A 258 -5.98 11.93 -2.80
CA PRO A 258 -4.91 10.94 -2.80
C PRO A 258 -4.65 10.43 -1.38
N ILE A 259 -4.69 9.10 -1.23
CA ILE A 259 -4.30 8.46 0.03
C ILE A 259 -2.77 8.51 0.12
N ALA A 260 -2.26 9.25 1.09
CA ALA A 260 -0.82 9.37 1.31
C ALA A 260 -0.25 8.11 1.99
N GLY A 261 0.81 7.57 1.42
CA GLY A 261 1.55 6.45 1.97
C GLY A 261 3.04 6.74 2.06
N LYS A 262 3.76 5.91 2.82
CA LYS A 262 5.21 5.97 2.93
C LYS A 262 5.81 4.60 2.69
N ILE A 263 6.82 4.52 1.81
CA ILE A 263 7.56 3.29 1.56
C ILE A 263 8.33 2.93 2.84
N ILE A 264 8.03 1.76 3.40
CA ILE A 264 8.68 1.24 4.61
C ILE A 264 9.67 0.13 4.30
N TYR A 265 9.56 -0.47 3.11
CA TYR A 265 10.43 -1.56 2.71
C TYR A 265 10.56 -1.62 1.19
N VAL A 266 11.77 -1.86 0.73
CA VAL A 266 12.12 -2.22 -0.65
C VAL A 266 12.92 -3.51 -0.55
N GLY A 267 12.49 -4.55 -1.26
CA GLY A 267 13.10 -5.88 -1.20
C GLY A 267 14.54 -5.89 -1.73
N ASP A 268 15.37 -6.69 -1.11
CA ASP A 268 16.77 -6.90 -1.52
C ASP A 268 16.91 -8.01 -2.56
N THR A 269 15.81 -8.72 -2.86
CA THR A 269 15.79 -9.85 -3.80
C THR A 269 14.80 -9.58 -4.92
N VAL A 270 15.17 -10.04 -6.12
CA VAL A 270 14.32 -10.01 -7.31
C VAL A 270 13.61 -11.35 -7.43
N SER A 271 12.30 -11.34 -7.61
CA SER A 271 11.55 -12.53 -7.98
C SER A 271 11.97 -12.98 -9.39
N ALA A 272 12.45 -14.21 -9.51
CA ALA A 272 12.93 -14.74 -10.79
C ALA A 272 11.80 -14.86 -11.82
N ASP A 273 10.59 -15.19 -11.37
CA ASP A 273 9.43 -15.42 -12.24
C ASP A 273 8.87 -14.12 -12.84
N THR A 274 8.79 -13.07 -12.01
CA THR A 274 8.15 -11.80 -12.40
C THR A 274 9.14 -10.70 -12.72
N ARG A 275 10.42 -10.87 -12.43
CA ARG A 275 11.47 -9.83 -12.55
C ARG A 275 11.12 -8.57 -11.78
N THR A 276 10.53 -8.72 -10.60
CA THR A 276 10.11 -7.62 -9.75
C THR A 276 10.72 -7.71 -8.35
N VAL A 277 10.82 -6.56 -7.70
CA VAL A 277 11.20 -6.39 -6.31
C VAL A 277 9.95 -6.05 -5.50
N THR A 278 9.74 -6.70 -4.38
CA THR A 278 8.61 -6.39 -3.50
C THR A 278 8.83 -5.06 -2.79
N ILE A 279 7.86 -4.17 -2.88
CA ILE A 279 7.83 -2.94 -2.08
C ILE A 279 6.63 -2.96 -1.14
N ARG A 280 6.80 -2.35 0.05
CA ARG A 280 5.71 -2.17 1.01
C ARG A 280 5.58 -0.70 1.37
N THR A 281 4.38 -0.20 1.22
CA THR A 281 3.99 1.16 1.60
C THR A 281 3.03 1.09 2.76
N GLN A 282 3.29 1.83 3.83
CA GLN A 282 2.36 1.94 4.95
C GLN A 282 1.38 3.08 4.72
N VAL A 283 0.11 2.80 4.98
CA VAL A 283 -1.01 3.72 4.85
C VAL A 283 -1.81 3.73 6.14
N ASP A 284 -2.22 4.91 6.59
CA ASP A 284 -3.14 5.06 7.71
C ASP A 284 -4.57 4.72 7.27
N ASN A 285 -5.31 4.00 8.11
CA ASN A 285 -6.65 3.49 7.82
C ASN A 285 -7.59 3.72 9.02
N LYS A 286 -7.79 4.99 9.38
CA LYS A 286 -8.58 5.36 10.56
C LYS A 286 -10.04 4.95 10.47
N ASP A 287 -10.61 5.05 9.27
CA ASP A 287 -12.02 4.77 9.02
C ASP A 287 -12.27 3.30 8.63
N LEU A 288 -11.21 2.47 8.65
CA LEU A 288 -11.25 1.04 8.29
C LEU A 288 -11.83 0.77 6.87
N ALA A 289 -11.80 1.77 6.00
CA ALA A 289 -12.27 1.68 4.62
C ALA A 289 -11.35 0.81 3.75
N LEU A 290 -10.04 0.83 4.04
CA LEU A 290 -9.04 0.01 3.36
C LEU A 290 -9.07 -1.41 3.92
N LYS A 291 -9.60 -2.35 3.14
CA LYS A 291 -9.73 -3.76 3.54
C LYS A 291 -8.60 -4.59 2.94
N PRO A 292 -8.03 -5.54 3.66
CA PRO A 292 -7.09 -6.51 3.10
C PRO A 292 -7.65 -7.16 1.82
N GLN A 293 -6.76 -7.45 0.87
CA GLN A 293 -7.03 -8.00 -0.47
C GLN A 293 -7.62 -7.00 -1.49
N MET A 294 -7.96 -5.76 -1.13
CA MET A 294 -8.29 -4.74 -2.13
C MET A 294 -7.09 -4.45 -3.02
N LEU A 295 -7.37 -4.24 -4.31
CA LEU A 295 -6.38 -3.78 -5.27
C LEU A 295 -6.10 -2.29 -5.05
N ALA A 296 -4.84 -1.92 -5.23
CA ALA A 296 -4.38 -0.55 -5.12
C ALA A 296 -3.30 -0.26 -6.16
N THR A 297 -3.20 0.99 -6.58
CA THR A 297 -2.12 1.46 -7.45
C THR A 297 -1.27 2.47 -6.67
N MET A 298 0.02 2.24 -6.62
CA MET A 298 0.97 3.17 -6.00
C MET A 298 1.57 4.07 -7.06
N LYS A 299 1.40 5.38 -6.92
CA LYS A 299 2.02 6.42 -7.76
C LYS A 299 3.27 6.93 -7.06
N ILE A 300 4.43 6.54 -7.58
CA ILE A 300 5.73 6.91 -7.02
C ILE A 300 6.34 7.97 -7.92
N GLN A 301 6.74 9.09 -7.36
CA GLN A 301 7.52 10.09 -8.09
C GLN A 301 8.96 9.58 -8.23
N GLY A 302 9.39 9.41 -9.47
CA GLY A 302 10.79 9.07 -9.78
C GLY A 302 11.73 10.23 -9.49
N ALA A 303 13.02 10.01 -9.73
CA ALA A 303 14.00 11.08 -9.66
C ALA A 303 13.67 12.16 -10.68
N SER A 304 13.70 13.43 -10.25
CA SER A 304 13.54 14.56 -11.16
C SER A 304 14.69 14.57 -12.15
N GLN A 305 14.36 14.64 -13.44
CA GLN A 305 15.33 14.75 -14.53
C GLN A 305 15.02 16.01 -15.33
N LYS A 306 16.09 16.72 -15.71
CA LYS A 306 15.96 17.84 -16.63
C LYS A 306 15.62 17.32 -18.01
N THR A 307 14.43 17.63 -18.48
CA THR A 307 13.91 17.19 -19.77
C THR A 307 13.25 18.35 -20.46
N LEU A 308 13.39 18.43 -21.78
CA LEU A 308 12.63 19.41 -22.56
C LEU A 308 11.15 19.17 -22.35
N ALA A 309 10.42 20.22 -22.01
CA ALA A 309 8.99 20.12 -21.71
C ALA A 309 8.17 21.21 -22.41
N VAL A 310 6.94 20.86 -22.72
CA VAL A 310 5.96 21.79 -23.30
C VAL A 310 4.71 21.81 -22.42
N PRO A 311 4.06 22.99 -22.23
CA PRO A 311 2.78 23.09 -21.53
C PRO A 311 1.70 22.28 -22.26
N VAL A 312 0.79 21.65 -21.51
CA VAL A 312 -0.34 20.92 -22.10
C VAL A 312 -1.17 21.81 -23.01
N ALA A 313 -1.31 23.10 -22.68
CA ALA A 313 -2.04 24.09 -23.48
C ALA A 313 -1.41 24.37 -24.87
N ALA A 314 -0.14 24.06 -25.06
CA ALA A 314 0.57 24.19 -26.33
C ALA A 314 0.32 23.02 -27.29
N VAL A 315 -0.22 21.90 -26.79
CA VAL A 315 -0.37 20.66 -27.55
C VAL A 315 -1.72 20.63 -28.24
N VAL A 316 -1.68 20.38 -29.54
CA VAL A 316 -2.87 20.17 -30.39
C VAL A 316 -2.86 18.73 -30.86
N ARG A 317 -3.96 18.02 -30.69
CA ARG A 317 -4.10 16.64 -31.14
C ARG A 317 -4.84 16.58 -32.48
N GLU A 318 -4.21 16.01 -33.48
CA GLU A 318 -4.78 15.84 -34.80
C GLU A 318 -4.40 14.48 -35.37
N ASN A 319 -5.38 13.74 -35.93
CA ASN A 319 -5.20 12.38 -36.48
C ASN A 319 -4.47 11.43 -35.52
N ASP A 320 -4.86 11.44 -34.25
CA ASP A 320 -4.27 10.67 -33.16
C ASP A 320 -2.77 10.92 -32.88
N LYS A 321 -2.24 12.03 -33.38
CA LYS A 321 -0.86 12.48 -33.14
C LYS A 321 -0.85 13.81 -32.42
N ASP A 322 0.10 13.97 -31.54
CA ASP A 322 0.35 15.24 -30.85
C ASP A 322 1.18 16.17 -31.74
N HIS A 323 0.78 17.43 -31.80
CA HIS A 323 1.46 18.46 -32.58
C HIS A 323 1.62 19.73 -31.74
N VAL A 324 2.58 20.57 -32.10
CA VAL A 324 2.76 21.90 -31.55
C VAL A 324 2.98 22.89 -32.67
N TYR A 325 2.58 24.14 -32.45
CA TYR A 325 2.86 25.23 -33.41
C TYR A 325 4.21 25.84 -33.11
N VAL A 326 5.15 25.71 -34.06
CA VAL A 326 6.47 26.35 -34.05
C VAL A 326 6.39 27.68 -34.80
N LYS A 327 6.84 28.77 -34.17
CA LYS A 327 6.95 30.06 -34.81
C LYS A 327 8.15 30.06 -35.75
N LYS A 328 7.90 30.33 -37.07
CA LYS A 328 8.93 30.40 -38.14
C LYS A 328 9.37 31.81 -38.43
N ALA A 329 8.39 32.72 -38.46
CA ALA A 329 8.61 34.14 -38.71
C ALA A 329 7.52 34.96 -37.98
N GLU A 330 7.51 36.26 -38.16
CA GLU A 330 6.44 37.13 -37.65
C GLU A 330 5.11 36.67 -38.26
N ASN A 331 4.12 36.36 -37.39
CA ASN A 331 2.79 35.86 -37.76
C ASN A 331 2.74 34.56 -38.57
N HIS A 332 3.85 33.84 -38.69
CA HIS A 332 3.96 32.61 -39.44
C HIS A 332 4.28 31.42 -38.49
N TYR A 333 3.38 30.44 -38.47
CA TYR A 333 3.46 29.29 -37.59
C TYR A 333 3.35 28.00 -38.40
N ARG A 334 4.10 26.98 -37.97
CA ARG A 334 4.07 25.64 -38.59
C ARG A 334 3.64 24.58 -37.55
N LEU A 335 2.61 23.84 -37.93
CA LEU A 335 2.20 22.64 -37.15
C LEU A 335 3.25 21.55 -37.29
N THR A 336 3.89 21.20 -36.18
CA THR A 336 5.00 20.25 -36.15
C THR A 336 4.60 19.01 -35.33
N PRO A 337 4.71 17.80 -35.89
CA PRO A 337 4.43 16.58 -35.15
C PRO A 337 5.47 16.36 -34.06
N VAL A 338 5.02 15.93 -32.88
CA VAL A 338 5.88 15.69 -31.71
C VAL A 338 5.50 14.38 -31.02
N GLU A 339 6.48 13.73 -30.45
CA GLU A 339 6.26 12.61 -29.53
C GLU A 339 6.42 13.14 -28.11
N LEU A 340 5.35 13.04 -27.33
CA LEU A 340 5.30 13.58 -25.96
C LEU A 340 5.04 12.44 -24.97
N GLY A 341 5.64 12.54 -23.80
CA GLY A 341 5.39 11.64 -22.69
C GLY A 341 4.12 11.99 -21.89
N ALA A 342 3.91 11.30 -20.78
CA ALA A 342 2.76 11.51 -19.90
C ALA A 342 2.77 12.92 -19.26
N VAL A 343 1.61 13.44 -18.94
CA VAL A 343 1.45 14.74 -18.25
C VAL A 343 2.02 14.65 -16.82
N SER A 344 2.82 15.63 -16.45
CA SER A 344 3.32 15.81 -15.09
C SER A 344 3.39 17.28 -14.74
N GLY A 345 2.65 17.73 -13.72
CA GLY A 345 2.63 19.12 -13.27
C GLY A 345 2.19 20.13 -14.33
N GLY A 346 1.25 19.76 -15.24
CA GLY A 346 0.77 20.62 -16.32
C GLY A 346 1.72 20.74 -17.52
N LEU A 347 2.84 19.99 -17.51
CA LEU A 347 3.84 19.90 -18.57
C LEU A 347 3.87 18.47 -19.17
N ARG A 348 4.31 18.36 -20.41
CA ARG A 348 4.57 17.07 -21.08
C ARG A 348 6.03 17.05 -21.55
N PRO A 349 6.80 15.98 -21.22
CA PRO A 349 8.16 15.87 -21.69
C PRO A 349 8.20 15.61 -23.20
N VAL A 350 9.13 16.26 -23.89
CA VAL A 350 9.36 16.08 -25.31
C VAL A 350 10.31 14.90 -25.51
N LEU A 351 9.82 13.83 -26.14
CA LEU A 351 10.59 12.66 -26.50
C LEU A 351 11.30 12.84 -27.85
N LYS A 352 10.55 13.39 -28.85
CA LYS A 352 11.07 13.70 -30.19
C LYS A 352 10.30 14.87 -30.81
N GLY A 353 10.95 15.54 -31.76
CA GLY A 353 10.30 16.52 -32.63
C GLY A 353 10.63 18.00 -32.36
N LEU A 354 11.22 18.32 -31.19
CA LEU A 354 11.60 19.69 -30.83
C LEU A 354 13.00 19.75 -30.24
N GLY A 355 13.70 20.84 -30.51
CA GLY A 355 14.97 21.17 -29.88
C GLY A 355 14.82 22.22 -28.79
N GLU A 356 15.82 22.34 -27.92
CA GLU A 356 15.89 23.40 -26.91
C GLU A 356 15.93 24.79 -27.58
N GLY A 357 15.22 25.75 -27.01
CA GLY A 357 15.13 27.11 -27.55
C GLY A 357 14.15 27.29 -28.72
N THR A 358 13.53 26.21 -29.22
CA THR A 358 12.55 26.34 -30.31
C THR A 358 11.35 27.17 -29.85
N PRO A 359 10.98 28.27 -30.53
CA PRO A 359 9.84 29.08 -30.14
C PRO A 359 8.53 28.41 -30.50
N ILE A 360 7.71 28.05 -29.51
CA ILE A 360 6.41 27.41 -29.69
C ILE A 360 5.28 28.29 -29.17
N VAL A 361 4.08 28.10 -29.68
CA VAL A 361 2.87 28.74 -29.16
C VAL A 361 2.45 28.05 -27.86
N VAL A 362 2.46 28.77 -26.76
CA VAL A 362 2.10 28.25 -25.42
C VAL A 362 0.67 28.64 -25.00
N GLU A 363 0.13 29.70 -25.53
CA GLU A 363 -1.27 30.08 -25.35
C GLU A 363 -1.92 30.36 -26.71
N GLY A 364 -3.15 29.90 -26.91
CA GLY A 364 -3.91 30.10 -28.16
C GLY A 364 -3.69 29.03 -29.23
N ALA A 365 -2.94 27.95 -28.97
CA ALA A 365 -2.65 26.89 -29.95
C ALA A 365 -3.92 26.28 -30.57
N PHE A 366 -4.99 26.12 -29.79
CA PHE A 366 -6.27 25.60 -30.27
C PHE A 366 -6.96 26.61 -31.26
N HIS A 367 -6.91 27.90 -30.97
CA HIS A 367 -7.45 28.91 -31.86
C HIS A 367 -6.67 28.98 -33.17
N LEU A 368 -5.34 28.86 -33.08
CA LEU A 368 -4.47 28.80 -34.25
C LEU A 368 -4.78 27.61 -35.15
N ASN A 369 -5.10 26.47 -34.55
CA ASN A 369 -5.49 25.26 -35.28
C ASN A 369 -6.86 25.44 -35.99
N ASN A 370 -7.79 26.13 -35.38
CA ASN A 370 -9.07 26.45 -36.00
C ASN A 370 -8.89 27.38 -37.21
N GLU A 371 -8.03 28.38 -37.11
CA GLU A 371 -7.71 29.28 -38.26
C GLU A 371 -7.02 28.51 -39.39
N ARG A 372 -6.08 27.60 -39.09
CA ARG A 372 -5.46 26.74 -40.11
C ARG A 372 -6.52 25.90 -40.85
N LYS A 373 -7.40 25.22 -40.09
CA LYS A 373 -8.45 24.38 -40.69
C LYS A 373 -9.46 25.22 -41.52
N ARG A 374 -9.70 26.43 -41.13
CA ARG A 374 -10.54 27.34 -41.90
C ARG A 374 -9.88 27.76 -43.23
N ALA A 375 -8.57 28.02 -43.19
CA ALA A 375 -7.80 28.34 -44.40
C ALA A 375 -7.63 27.14 -45.34
N GLU A 376 -7.74 25.90 -44.87
CA GLU A 376 -7.79 24.70 -45.72
C GLU A 376 -9.11 24.53 -46.49
N LEU A 377 -10.19 25.17 -46.02
CA LEU A 377 -11.53 25.06 -46.61
C LEU A 377 -11.87 26.20 -47.60
N GLU A 378 -11.04 27.26 -47.63
CA GLU A 378 -11.12 28.38 -48.57
C GLU A 378 -10.17 28.23 -49.77
#